data_626d3a0691793a61b0ee95716a5e1bdb
#
_entry.id   626d3a0691793a61b0ee95716a5e1bdb
#
_cell.length_a   1.000
_cell.length_b   1.000
_cell.length_c   1.000
_cell.angle_alpha   90.00
_cell.angle_beta   90.00
_cell.angle_gamma   90.00
#
_symmetry.space_group_name_H-M   'P 1'
#
loop_
_entity.id
_entity.type
_entity.pdbx_description
1 polymer ?
#
loop_
_entity_poly.entity_id
_entity_poly.type
_entity_poly.pdbx_seq_one_letter_code
_entity_poly.pdbx_strand_id
1 'polypeptide(L)'
;MTERLIITSSSEIVLKSPTVRRFMENRLRRQVRDALRRKGIRHVYITKGGGRTYVCCSDPEAALQLILRIPGIDFASIAFRTEPDISLMCNAATECLAASLSVGQSFAVRAKVVDNKALSKKDIEIRVGQAILDRLADKALRVNLDSPDKTAYVEVRGADAFVYSDIRDGSGGLPVGTQGKMLGIFSDVALSAVASWMMLRRGALIIPVCLEAQRDQSSVPLATIANSLSRFREWVPVPRLVALILRTEGVLRRINEMTTENVSKLVYLGSILRALDAIATEEGALGVVVANRTMLDPAIISRCRTPIYQPLIGLDERELEKYISILGIGPGQVHEPHGLLAECAEKVPDLALLLDDRELQDEVMSMAKNRETLIL
;
A
#
# COMPACT_ATOMS: atom_id res chain seq x y z
N MET A 1 33.88 -9.59 6.93
CA MET A 1 33.02 -8.84 7.91
C MET A 1 31.55 -9.09 7.57
N THR A 2 30.76 -9.41 8.59
CA THR A 2 29.32 -9.60 8.39
C THR A 2 28.62 -8.26 8.43
N GLU A 3 27.93 -7.90 7.35
CA GLU A 3 27.19 -6.65 7.25
C GLU A 3 25.69 -6.91 7.45
N ARG A 4 25.04 -6.08 8.25
CA ARG A 4 23.61 -6.18 8.49
C ARG A 4 22.83 -5.25 7.54
N LEU A 5 21.87 -5.79 6.80
CA LEU A 5 21.09 -5.05 5.81
C LEU A 5 19.66 -5.60 5.71
N ILE A 6 18.81 -4.93 4.94
CA ILE A 6 17.47 -5.44 4.61
C ILE A 6 17.49 -6.01 3.19
N ILE A 7 17.02 -7.26 3.05
CA ILE A 7 16.73 -7.91 1.77
C ILE A 7 15.23 -7.86 1.50
N THR A 8 14.83 -7.52 0.27
CA THR A 8 13.42 -7.49 -0.14
C THR A 8 13.18 -8.35 -1.37
N SER A 9 11.92 -8.73 -1.60
CA SER A 9 11.44 -9.39 -2.82
C SER A 9 10.31 -8.59 -3.48
N SER A 10 10.20 -8.74 -4.80
CA SER A 10 9.20 -8.06 -5.64
C SER A 10 8.78 -8.99 -6.78
N SER A 11 7.92 -9.96 -6.49
CA SER A 11 7.57 -11.07 -7.41
C SER A 11 6.90 -10.56 -8.68
N GLU A 12 5.92 -9.65 -8.57
CA GLU A 12 5.22 -9.11 -9.75
C GLU A 12 6.15 -8.34 -10.69
N ILE A 13 7.18 -7.70 -10.15
CA ILE A 13 8.16 -6.95 -10.94
C ILE A 13 9.07 -7.90 -11.72
N VAL A 14 9.46 -9.01 -11.12
CA VAL A 14 10.36 -10.01 -11.73
C VAL A 14 9.76 -10.63 -12.98
N LEU A 15 8.42 -10.77 -13.02
CA LEU A 15 7.67 -11.35 -14.14
C LEU A 15 7.52 -10.41 -15.35
N LYS A 16 7.92 -9.14 -15.23
CA LYS A 16 7.82 -8.17 -16.33
C LYS A 16 8.97 -8.32 -17.34
N SER A 17 8.75 -7.81 -18.55
CA SER A 17 9.83 -7.73 -19.57
C SER A 17 11.04 -6.96 -19.04
N PRO A 18 12.26 -7.20 -19.55
CA PRO A 18 13.48 -6.59 -19.02
C PRO A 18 13.43 -5.06 -18.92
N THR A 19 12.84 -4.39 -19.91
CA THR A 19 12.72 -2.93 -19.93
C THR A 19 11.74 -2.43 -18.85
N VAL A 20 10.55 -3.01 -18.78
CA VAL A 20 9.52 -2.67 -17.77
C VAL A 20 10.04 -3.00 -16.37
N ARG A 21 10.67 -4.16 -16.20
CA ARG A 21 11.28 -4.57 -14.95
C ARG A 21 12.32 -3.54 -14.46
N ARG A 22 13.26 -3.15 -15.34
CA ARG A 22 14.28 -2.14 -15.01
C ARG A 22 13.66 -0.81 -14.58
N PHE A 23 12.62 -0.36 -15.27
CA PHE A 23 11.87 0.85 -14.94
C PHE A 23 11.25 0.73 -13.53
N MET A 24 10.51 -0.36 -13.25
CA MET A 24 9.85 -0.60 -11.97
C MET A 24 10.83 -0.75 -10.81
N GLU A 25 11.92 -1.50 -10.99
CA GLU A 25 12.97 -1.65 -9.97
C GLU A 25 13.66 -0.31 -9.65
N ASN A 26 13.93 0.53 -10.65
CA ASN A 26 14.49 1.86 -10.42
C ASN A 26 13.49 2.77 -9.67
N ARG A 27 12.20 2.67 -10.00
CA ARG A 27 11.13 3.40 -9.30
C ARG A 27 11.04 2.97 -7.85
N LEU A 28 10.99 1.66 -7.59
CA LEU A 28 10.94 1.09 -6.24
C LEU A 28 12.14 1.54 -5.40
N ARG A 29 13.37 1.42 -5.95
CA ARG A 29 14.59 1.88 -5.27
C ARG A 29 14.54 3.35 -4.88
N ARG A 30 13.98 4.21 -5.76
CA ARG A 30 13.77 5.64 -5.47
C ARG A 30 12.79 5.81 -4.32
N GLN A 31 11.67 5.10 -4.35
CA GLN A 31 10.64 5.16 -3.31
C GLN A 31 11.14 4.69 -1.95
N VAL A 32 11.94 3.62 -1.89
CA VAL A 32 12.61 3.20 -0.66
C VAL A 32 13.50 4.31 -0.11
N ARG A 33 14.33 4.92 -0.97
CA ARG A 33 15.20 6.04 -0.57
C ARG A 33 14.42 7.23 -0.02
N ASP A 34 13.36 7.63 -0.72
CA ASP A 34 12.54 8.79 -0.34
C ASP A 34 11.80 8.53 0.98
N ALA A 35 11.32 7.31 1.20
CA ALA A 35 10.68 6.91 2.45
C ALA A 35 11.67 6.94 3.63
N LEU A 36 12.88 6.39 3.48
CA LEU A 36 13.92 6.44 4.49
C LEU A 36 14.30 7.88 4.85
N ARG A 37 14.51 8.73 3.83
CA ARG A 37 14.85 10.15 4.02
C ARG A 37 13.76 10.89 4.79
N ARG A 38 12.49 10.66 4.45
CA ARG A 38 11.36 11.28 5.14
C ARG A 38 11.32 10.96 6.63
N LYS A 39 11.74 9.78 7.02
CA LYS A 39 11.82 9.33 8.43
C LYS A 39 13.18 9.60 9.09
N GLY A 40 14.08 10.30 8.40
CA GLY A 40 15.40 10.63 8.94
C GLY A 40 16.37 9.44 9.05
N ILE A 41 16.04 8.29 8.45
CA ILE A 41 16.91 7.10 8.46
C ILE A 41 17.99 7.26 7.39
N ARG A 42 19.24 7.35 7.82
CA ARG A 42 20.38 7.42 6.91
C ARG A 42 20.63 6.05 6.28
N HIS A 43 20.75 6.01 4.95
CA HIS A 43 21.14 4.81 4.21
C HIS A 43 22.56 4.96 3.68
N VAL A 44 23.31 3.86 3.73
CA VAL A 44 24.67 3.76 3.17
C VAL A 44 24.55 3.50 1.68
N TYR A 45 23.80 2.46 1.31
CA TYR A 45 23.50 2.15 -0.08
C TYR A 45 22.14 1.48 -0.23
N ILE A 46 21.60 1.57 -1.46
CA ILE A 46 20.42 0.82 -1.91
C ILE A 46 20.77 0.24 -3.27
N THR A 47 20.95 -1.07 -3.33
CA THR A 47 21.32 -1.80 -4.56
C THR A 47 20.25 -2.80 -4.95
N LYS A 48 20.31 -3.30 -6.18
CA LYS A 48 19.38 -4.31 -6.71
C LYS A 48 20.14 -5.39 -7.47
N GLY A 49 19.60 -6.59 -7.44
CA GLY A 49 20.15 -7.71 -8.19
C GLY A 49 19.25 -8.94 -8.09
N GLY A 50 19.03 -9.64 -9.22
CA GLY A 50 18.29 -10.90 -9.24
C GLY A 50 16.86 -10.85 -8.66
N GLY A 51 16.15 -9.73 -8.80
CA GLY A 51 14.79 -9.53 -8.23
C GLY A 51 14.77 -9.19 -6.75
N ARG A 52 15.92 -8.85 -6.18
CA ARG A 52 16.08 -8.39 -4.80
C ARG A 52 16.45 -6.92 -4.77
N THR A 53 16.06 -6.22 -3.72
CA THR A 53 16.63 -4.93 -3.34
C THR A 53 17.29 -5.08 -1.98
N TYR A 54 18.50 -4.59 -1.86
CA TYR A 54 19.32 -4.63 -0.66
C TYR A 54 19.46 -3.21 -0.11
N VAL A 55 19.17 -3.04 1.17
CA VAL A 55 19.18 -1.72 1.83
C VAL A 55 20.05 -1.79 3.06
N CYS A 56 21.20 -1.12 3.02
CA CYS A 56 22.05 -0.90 4.18
C CYS A 56 21.74 0.49 4.78
N CYS A 57 21.40 0.54 6.05
CA CYS A 57 20.98 1.77 6.74
C CYS A 57 21.34 1.76 8.22
N SER A 58 21.24 2.94 8.85
CA SER A 58 21.63 3.14 10.26
C SER A 58 20.71 2.43 11.27
N ASP A 59 19.46 2.18 10.91
CA ASP A 59 18.45 1.50 11.76
C ASP A 59 17.65 0.53 10.91
N PRO A 60 18.11 -0.74 10.78
CA PRO A 60 17.41 -1.75 10.00
C PRO A 60 16.01 -2.11 10.50
N GLU A 61 15.76 -2.08 11.81
CA GLU A 61 14.46 -2.41 12.41
C GLU A 61 13.40 -1.37 12.03
N ALA A 62 13.69 -0.10 12.27
CA ALA A 62 12.78 0.99 11.90
C ALA A 62 12.60 1.07 10.38
N ALA A 63 13.67 0.86 9.61
CA ALA A 63 13.62 0.84 8.15
C ALA A 63 12.77 -0.34 7.62
N LEU A 64 12.85 -1.52 8.23
CA LEU A 64 12.07 -2.69 7.84
C LEU A 64 10.56 -2.40 7.93
N GLN A 65 10.09 -1.84 9.05
CA GLN A 65 8.68 -1.48 9.23
C GLN A 65 8.19 -0.50 8.15
N LEU A 66 9.02 0.45 7.77
CA LEU A 66 8.72 1.43 6.73
C LEU A 66 8.70 0.79 5.33
N ILE A 67 9.69 -0.06 5.03
CA ILE A 67 9.86 -0.72 3.74
C ILE A 67 8.69 -1.67 3.44
N LEU A 68 8.19 -2.40 4.44
CA LEU A 68 7.04 -3.31 4.30
C LEU A 68 5.76 -2.60 3.84
N ARG A 69 5.62 -1.30 4.10
CA ARG A 69 4.48 -0.50 3.64
C ARG A 69 4.58 -0.02 2.20
N ILE A 70 5.73 -0.20 1.55
CA ILE A 70 5.95 0.32 0.18
C ILE A 70 5.36 -0.64 -0.85
N PRO A 71 4.39 -0.21 -1.69
CA PRO A 71 3.87 -1.03 -2.77
C PRO A 71 4.95 -1.48 -3.75
N GLY A 72 4.91 -2.76 -4.11
CA GLY A 72 5.92 -3.42 -4.91
C GLY A 72 6.89 -4.28 -4.11
N ILE A 73 6.77 -4.31 -2.78
CA ILE A 73 7.56 -5.20 -1.90
C ILE A 73 6.66 -6.30 -1.37
N ASP A 74 6.93 -7.55 -1.76
CA ASP A 74 6.15 -8.72 -1.32
C ASP A 74 6.56 -9.17 0.07
N PHE A 75 7.89 -9.19 0.32
CA PHE A 75 8.42 -9.44 1.63
C PHE A 75 9.73 -8.69 1.87
N ALA A 76 10.07 -8.51 3.13
CA ALA A 76 11.39 -8.06 3.55
C ALA A 76 11.85 -8.79 4.81
N SER A 77 13.18 -8.86 4.97
CA SER A 77 13.84 -9.42 6.14
C SER A 77 15.14 -8.69 6.43
N ILE A 78 15.55 -8.66 7.68
CA ILE A 78 16.91 -8.26 8.04
C ILE A 78 17.83 -9.46 7.74
N ALA A 79 18.88 -9.23 6.98
CA ALA A 79 19.82 -10.24 6.55
C ALA A 79 21.24 -9.87 6.95
N PHE A 80 22.03 -10.90 7.20
CA PHE A 80 23.47 -10.82 7.32
C PHE A 80 24.11 -11.08 5.95
N ARG A 81 24.85 -10.11 5.42
CA ARG A 81 25.66 -10.28 4.21
C ARG A 81 27.05 -10.71 4.59
N THR A 82 27.56 -11.71 3.91
CA THR A 82 28.92 -12.25 4.09
C THR A 82 29.47 -12.72 2.74
N GLU A 83 30.74 -13.08 2.71
CA GLU A 83 31.30 -13.86 1.61
C GLU A 83 30.67 -15.24 1.55
N PRO A 84 30.62 -15.91 0.38
CA PRO A 84 30.05 -17.24 0.21
C PRO A 84 30.99 -18.32 0.76
N ASP A 85 31.40 -18.16 2.01
CA ASP A 85 32.17 -19.11 2.81
C ASP A 85 31.27 -19.85 3.80
N ILE A 86 31.44 -21.18 3.88
CA ILE A 86 30.56 -22.02 4.70
C ILE A 86 30.65 -21.64 6.18
N SER A 87 31.85 -21.35 6.70
CA SER A 87 32.02 -21.02 8.12
C SER A 87 31.36 -19.71 8.46
N LEU A 88 31.46 -18.71 7.57
CA LEU A 88 30.80 -17.42 7.73
C LEU A 88 29.26 -17.56 7.65
N MET A 89 28.75 -18.36 6.71
CA MET A 89 27.32 -18.63 6.60
C MET A 89 26.80 -19.40 7.83
N CYS A 90 27.54 -20.35 8.40
CA CYS A 90 27.22 -21.04 9.64
C CYS A 90 27.13 -20.07 10.82
N ASN A 91 28.10 -19.14 10.94
CA ASN A 91 28.09 -18.12 12.00
C ASN A 91 26.85 -17.23 11.90
N ALA A 92 26.58 -16.69 10.70
CA ALA A 92 25.44 -15.82 10.45
C ALA A 92 24.11 -16.53 10.70
N ALA A 93 23.96 -17.80 10.30
CA ALA A 93 22.74 -18.57 10.49
C ALA A 93 22.48 -18.90 11.97
N THR A 94 23.52 -19.24 12.70
CA THR A 94 23.43 -19.47 14.15
C THR A 94 23.02 -18.20 14.88
N GLU A 95 23.64 -17.07 14.56
CA GLU A 95 23.30 -15.75 15.14
C GLU A 95 21.85 -15.36 14.82
N CYS A 96 21.44 -15.55 13.57
CA CYS A 96 20.09 -15.25 13.09
C CYS A 96 19.00 -16.04 13.84
N LEU A 97 19.24 -17.32 14.13
CA LEU A 97 18.28 -18.20 14.80
C LEU A 97 18.40 -18.19 16.32
N ALA A 98 19.55 -17.83 16.88
CA ALA A 98 19.78 -17.89 18.33
C ALA A 98 18.78 -17.07 19.14
N ALA A 99 18.41 -15.88 18.64
CA ALA A 99 17.44 -14.99 19.29
C ALA A 99 15.97 -15.39 19.05
N SER A 100 15.67 -16.17 17.99
CA SER A 100 14.31 -16.44 17.54
C SER A 100 13.81 -17.85 17.87
N LEU A 101 14.71 -18.80 18.21
CA LEU A 101 14.39 -20.18 18.58
C LEU A 101 14.35 -20.37 20.09
N SER A 102 13.26 -20.97 20.56
CA SER A 102 13.09 -21.44 21.93
C SER A 102 13.54 -22.90 22.08
N VAL A 103 13.73 -23.36 23.33
CA VAL A 103 14.09 -24.75 23.66
C VAL A 103 13.04 -25.73 23.10
N GLY A 104 13.50 -26.78 22.45
CA GLY A 104 12.68 -27.87 21.91
C GLY A 104 12.01 -27.59 20.56
N GLN A 105 12.18 -26.37 20.02
CA GLN A 105 11.63 -26.04 18.72
C GLN A 105 12.36 -26.73 17.56
N SER A 106 11.69 -26.75 16.41
CA SER A 106 12.20 -27.28 15.16
C SER A 106 12.65 -26.18 14.19
N PHE A 107 13.63 -26.52 13.36
CA PHE A 107 14.07 -25.60 12.31
C PHE A 107 14.39 -26.31 11.00
N ALA A 108 14.46 -25.55 9.93
CA ALA A 108 15.02 -25.96 8.65
C ALA A 108 16.03 -24.94 8.13
N VAL A 109 16.93 -25.41 7.26
CA VAL A 109 17.78 -24.55 6.43
C VAL A 109 17.31 -24.66 4.98
N ARG A 110 17.10 -23.53 4.32
CA ARG A 110 16.73 -23.44 2.90
C ARG A 110 17.77 -22.63 2.15
N ALA A 111 18.53 -23.30 1.30
CA ALA A 111 19.56 -22.63 0.51
C ALA A 111 19.11 -22.37 -0.93
N LYS A 112 19.58 -21.26 -1.49
CA LYS A 112 19.46 -20.91 -2.90
C LYS A 112 20.83 -20.45 -3.40
N VAL A 113 21.31 -21.06 -4.48
CA VAL A 113 22.58 -20.69 -5.10
C VAL A 113 22.32 -20.17 -6.51
N VAL A 114 22.82 -18.98 -6.80
CA VAL A 114 22.71 -18.29 -8.10
C VAL A 114 24.08 -17.76 -8.46
N ASP A 115 24.52 -18.03 -9.67
CA ASP A 115 25.81 -17.55 -10.24
C ASP A 115 27.05 -17.90 -9.39
N ASN A 116 27.02 -19.06 -8.69
CA ASN A 116 28.16 -19.62 -7.97
C ASN A 116 28.21 -21.13 -8.20
N LYS A 117 29.27 -21.61 -8.84
CA LYS A 117 29.47 -23.02 -9.19
C LYS A 117 30.24 -23.82 -8.13
N ALA A 118 30.86 -23.12 -7.17
CA ALA A 118 31.71 -23.76 -6.16
C ALA A 118 30.91 -24.34 -4.98
N LEU A 119 29.68 -23.86 -4.77
CA LEU A 119 28.83 -24.25 -3.64
C LEU A 119 27.59 -24.99 -4.13
N SER A 120 27.28 -26.10 -3.47
CA SER A 120 26.04 -26.84 -3.69
C SER A 120 24.97 -26.43 -2.65
N LYS A 121 23.72 -26.33 -3.11
CA LYS A 121 22.58 -26.08 -2.24
C LYS A 121 22.54 -27.10 -1.07
N LYS A 122 22.70 -28.40 -1.38
CA LYS A 122 22.61 -29.48 -0.41
C LYS A 122 23.72 -29.41 0.65
N ASP A 123 24.94 -29.09 0.23
CA ASP A 123 26.07 -28.97 1.18
C ASP A 123 25.87 -27.82 2.14
N ILE A 124 25.35 -26.65 1.64
CA ILE A 124 25.01 -25.53 2.49
C ILE A 124 23.95 -25.92 3.51
N GLU A 125 22.85 -26.55 3.07
CA GLU A 125 21.74 -26.94 3.94
C GLU A 125 22.22 -27.92 5.05
N ILE A 126 23.05 -28.91 4.70
CA ILE A 126 23.57 -29.88 5.66
C ILE A 126 24.55 -29.22 6.65
N ARG A 127 25.57 -28.51 6.14
CA ARG A 127 26.63 -27.95 6.98
C ARG A 127 26.15 -26.83 7.89
N VAL A 128 25.29 -25.96 7.37
CA VAL A 128 24.67 -24.88 8.16
C VAL A 128 23.70 -25.49 9.20
N GLY A 129 22.93 -26.49 8.81
CA GLY A 129 22.02 -27.19 9.73
C GLY A 129 22.77 -27.87 10.89
N GLN A 130 23.87 -28.59 10.60
CA GLN A 130 24.72 -29.20 11.61
C GLN A 130 25.33 -28.15 12.54
N ALA A 131 25.87 -27.06 12.00
CA ALA A 131 26.46 -25.99 12.81
C ALA A 131 25.45 -25.32 13.77
N ILE A 132 24.18 -25.21 13.38
CA ILE A 132 23.11 -24.72 14.26
C ILE A 132 22.86 -25.69 15.41
N LEU A 133 22.76 -27.01 15.12
CA LEU A 133 22.58 -28.05 16.15
C LEU A 133 23.73 -28.06 17.16
N ASP A 134 24.97 -27.99 16.65
CA ASP A 134 26.17 -28.08 17.51
C ASP A 134 26.31 -26.86 18.43
N ARG A 135 26.04 -25.64 17.87
CA ARG A 135 26.27 -24.41 18.62
C ARG A 135 25.10 -23.97 19.52
N LEU A 136 23.90 -24.48 19.24
CA LEU A 136 22.70 -24.27 20.07
C LEU A 136 22.22 -25.58 20.71
N ALA A 137 23.17 -26.43 21.08
CA ALA A 137 22.89 -27.74 21.68
C ALA A 137 22.08 -27.63 22.98
N ASP A 138 22.30 -26.56 23.74
CA ASP A 138 21.55 -26.20 24.94
C ASP A 138 20.04 -26.00 24.71
N LYS A 139 19.64 -25.69 23.48
CA LYS A 139 18.23 -25.50 23.10
C LYS A 139 17.51 -26.80 22.68
N ALA A 140 18.19 -27.95 22.63
CA ALA A 140 17.59 -29.22 22.23
C ALA A 140 16.76 -29.15 20.93
N LEU A 141 17.30 -28.48 19.91
CA LEU A 141 16.61 -28.21 18.64
C LEU A 141 16.45 -29.49 17.81
N ARG A 142 15.44 -29.51 16.95
CA ARG A 142 15.16 -30.62 16.01
C ARG A 142 15.09 -30.08 14.58
N VAL A 143 15.58 -30.87 13.62
CA VAL A 143 15.40 -30.58 12.21
C VAL A 143 14.02 -31.05 11.74
N ASN A 144 13.24 -30.18 11.13
CA ASN A 144 11.96 -30.51 10.50
C ASN A 144 11.90 -29.82 9.13
N LEU A 145 11.98 -30.61 8.06
CA LEU A 145 12.00 -30.05 6.69
C LEU A 145 10.61 -29.74 6.15
N ASP A 146 9.55 -30.32 6.69
CA ASP A 146 8.19 -30.16 6.16
C ASP A 146 7.47 -28.98 6.81
N SER A 147 7.49 -28.90 8.15
CA SER A 147 6.82 -27.85 8.92
C SER A 147 7.70 -27.37 10.09
N PRO A 148 8.78 -26.62 9.80
CA PRO A 148 9.66 -26.08 10.84
C PRO A 148 9.02 -24.90 11.57
N ASP A 149 9.30 -24.76 12.87
CA ASP A 149 8.93 -23.56 13.63
C ASP A 149 9.67 -22.32 13.14
N LYS A 150 10.93 -22.48 12.71
CA LYS A 150 11.75 -21.42 12.11
C LYS A 150 12.55 -21.93 10.91
N THR A 151 12.83 -21.05 9.96
CA THR A 151 13.66 -21.36 8.79
C THR A 151 14.81 -20.38 8.68
N ALA A 152 16.04 -20.89 8.57
CA ALA A 152 17.17 -20.12 8.12
C ALA A 152 17.27 -20.15 6.58
N TYR A 153 17.22 -19.03 5.95
CA TYR A 153 17.40 -18.88 4.51
C TYR A 153 18.84 -18.45 4.22
N VAL A 154 19.48 -19.13 3.28
CA VAL A 154 20.83 -18.83 2.81
C VAL A 154 20.80 -18.62 1.31
N GLU A 155 20.89 -17.37 0.85
CA GLU A 155 20.96 -17.04 -0.58
C GLU A 155 22.40 -16.70 -0.97
N VAL A 156 23.06 -17.56 -1.75
CA VAL A 156 24.34 -17.27 -2.38
C VAL A 156 24.09 -16.68 -3.76
N ARG A 157 24.70 -15.52 -4.03
CA ARG A 157 24.55 -14.78 -5.29
C ARG A 157 25.91 -14.25 -5.75
N GLY A 158 26.56 -14.98 -6.66
CA GLY A 158 27.91 -14.63 -7.13
C GLY A 158 28.92 -14.62 -5.98
N ALA A 159 29.44 -13.44 -5.66
CA ALA A 159 30.44 -13.23 -4.61
C ALA A 159 29.85 -12.89 -3.22
N ASP A 160 28.52 -12.85 -3.07
CA ASP A 160 27.86 -12.55 -1.81
C ASP A 160 26.99 -13.70 -1.32
N ALA A 161 26.87 -13.86 -0.01
CA ALA A 161 25.88 -14.68 0.65
C ALA A 161 25.03 -13.83 1.60
N PHE A 162 23.73 -14.12 1.66
CA PHE A 162 22.76 -13.45 2.50
C PHE A 162 22.06 -14.48 3.38
N VAL A 163 22.11 -14.28 4.68
CA VAL A 163 21.50 -15.19 5.67
C VAL A 163 20.46 -14.45 6.46
N TYR A 164 19.24 -14.99 6.52
CA TYR A 164 18.09 -14.39 7.21
C TYR A 164 17.08 -15.43 7.66
N SER A 165 16.20 -15.09 8.59
CA SER A 165 15.19 -16.02 9.10
C SER A 165 13.78 -15.42 9.21
N ASP A 166 13.67 -14.18 9.66
CA ASP A 166 12.38 -13.53 9.93
C ASP A 166 11.88 -12.84 8.65
N ILE A 167 11.15 -13.60 7.84
CA ILE A 167 10.49 -13.06 6.65
C ILE A 167 9.18 -12.41 7.07
N ARG A 168 9.00 -11.13 6.74
CA ARG A 168 7.77 -10.38 6.98
C ARG A 168 7.12 -9.98 5.68
N ASP A 169 5.81 -10.20 5.60
CA ASP A 169 5.02 -9.85 4.43
C ASP A 169 4.93 -8.34 4.27
N GLY A 170 5.14 -7.89 3.05
CA GLY A 170 5.01 -6.50 2.63
C GLY A 170 3.65 -6.22 1.99
N SER A 171 3.49 -4.99 1.51
CA SER A 171 2.25 -4.57 0.84
C SER A 171 2.00 -5.27 -0.50
N GLY A 172 3.02 -5.86 -1.12
CA GLY A 172 2.92 -6.47 -2.45
C GLY A 172 2.59 -5.47 -3.56
N GLY A 173 2.23 -5.98 -4.73
CA GLY A 173 1.76 -5.18 -5.86
C GLY A 173 2.85 -4.50 -6.67
N LEU A 174 2.59 -3.27 -7.13
CA LEU A 174 3.46 -2.52 -8.07
C LEU A 174 3.92 -1.18 -7.47
N PRO A 175 5.11 -0.68 -7.83
CA PRO A 175 5.60 0.61 -7.36
C PRO A 175 4.66 1.75 -7.75
N VAL A 176 4.40 2.65 -6.82
CA VAL A 176 3.44 3.75 -6.96
C VAL A 176 3.79 4.66 -8.13
N GLY A 177 2.79 5.05 -8.92
CA GLY A 177 2.92 5.90 -10.11
C GLY A 177 3.44 5.17 -11.35
N THR A 178 3.46 3.81 -11.36
CA THR A 178 3.75 3.03 -12.57
C THR A 178 2.51 2.81 -13.44
N GLN A 179 1.32 3.05 -12.89
CA GLN A 179 0.01 2.93 -13.55
C GLN A 179 -0.74 4.27 -13.62
N GLY A 180 0.01 5.39 -13.61
CA GLY A 180 -0.57 6.72 -13.71
C GLY A 180 -1.08 7.29 -12.40
N LYS A 181 -1.88 8.37 -12.50
CA LYS A 181 -2.52 9.05 -11.36
C LYS A 181 -4.02 8.73 -11.33
N MET A 182 -4.60 8.75 -10.13
CA MET A 182 -6.05 8.65 -9.93
C MET A 182 -6.47 9.63 -8.83
N LEU A 183 -7.70 10.14 -8.91
CA LEU A 183 -8.32 10.91 -7.84
C LEU A 183 -8.98 9.92 -6.87
N GLY A 184 -8.77 10.06 -5.57
CA GLY A 184 -9.43 9.23 -4.55
C GLY A 184 -10.33 10.10 -3.67
N ILE A 185 -11.63 9.82 -3.62
CA ILE A 185 -12.57 10.56 -2.76
C ILE A 185 -12.34 10.15 -1.31
N PHE A 186 -12.12 11.14 -0.43
CA PHE A 186 -12.02 10.99 1.01
C PHE A 186 -13.21 11.68 1.68
N SER A 187 -14.29 10.93 1.84
CA SER A 187 -15.53 11.35 2.50
C SER A 187 -15.85 10.51 3.75
N ASP A 188 -15.24 9.33 3.84
CA ASP A 188 -15.30 8.41 4.96
C ASP A 188 -13.89 8.10 5.46
N VAL A 189 -13.73 7.83 6.75
CA VAL A 189 -12.41 7.69 7.36
C VAL A 189 -11.70 6.40 6.93
N ALA A 190 -12.40 5.28 6.99
CA ALA A 190 -11.82 3.96 6.80
C ALA A 190 -11.94 3.47 5.36
N LEU A 191 -13.15 3.49 4.81
CA LEU A 191 -13.46 2.94 3.49
C LEU A 191 -12.70 3.67 2.37
N SER A 192 -12.65 5.01 2.45
CA SER A 192 -11.92 5.84 1.47
C SER A 192 -10.42 5.55 1.46
N ALA A 193 -9.83 5.34 2.64
CA ALA A 193 -8.42 4.99 2.75
C ALA A 193 -8.14 3.58 2.21
N VAL A 194 -9.00 2.59 2.51
CA VAL A 194 -8.88 1.21 1.99
C VAL A 194 -9.02 1.21 0.47
N ALA A 195 -10.06 1.84 -0.09
CA ALA A 195 -10.27 1.92 -1.53
C ALA A 195 -9.06 2.53 -2.25
N SER A 196 -8.57 3.66 -1.74
CA SER A 196 -7.40 4.34 -2.27
C SER A 196 -6.13 3.50 -2.15
N TRP A 197 -5.94 2.81 -1.03
CA TRP A 197 -4.78 1.94 -0.81
C TRP A 197 -4.79 0.71 -1.73
N MET A 198 -5.95 0.13 -2.01
CA MET A 198 -6.05 -0.97 -2.96
C MET A 198 -5.56 -0.55 -4.35
N MET A 199 -5.92 0.65 -4.82
CA MET A 199 -5.46 1.17 -6.11
C MET A 199 -3.99 1.60 -6.06
N LEU A 200 -3.52 2.16 -4.92
CA LEU A 200 -2.12 2.47 -4.67
C LEU A 200 -1.23 1.23 -4.83
N ARG A 201 -1.65 0.09 -4.26
CA ARG A 201 -0.97 -1.22 -4.41
C ARG A 201 -0.92 -1.71 -5.84
N ARG A 202 -1.86 -1.32 -6.69
CA ARG A 202 -1.83 -1.63 -8.13
C ARG A 202 -0.97 -0.66 -8.93
N GLY A 203 -0.22 0.22 -8.24
CA GLY A 203 0.74 1.13 -8.85
C GLY A 203 0.17 2.49 -9.24
N ALA A 204 -1.06 2.81 -8.89
CA ALA A 204 -1.61 4.16 -9.10
C ALA A 204 -1.02 5.15 -8.09
N LEU A 205 -0.75 6.37 -8.51
CA LEU A 205 -0.52 7.49 -7.60
C LEU A 205 -1.88 8.13 -7.27
N ILE A 206 -2.30 8.05 -6.03
CA ILE A 206 -3.57 8.62 -5.59
C ILE A 206 -3.37 10.10 -5.22
N ILE A 207 -4.21 10.97 -5.77
CA ILE A 207 -4.42 12.33 -5.34
C ILE A 207 -5.70 12.31 -4.49
N PRO A 208 -5.61 12.41 -3.16
CA PRO A 208 -6.79 12.47 -2.30
C PRO A 208 -7.61 13.71 -2.58
N VAL A 209 -8.93 13.56 -2.63
CA VAL A 209 -9.90 14.65 -2.74
C VAL A 209 -10.80 14.61 -1.53
N CYS A 210 -10.64 15.58 -0.65
CA CYS A 210 -11.41 15.74 0.58
C CYS A 210 -12.65 16.58 0.29
N LEU A 211 -13.82 16.10 0.70
CA LEU A 211 -15.07 16.84 0.58
C LEU A 211 -15.32 17.57 1.90
N GLU A 212 -15.31 18.90 1.87
CA GLU A 212 -15.65 19.75 3.00
C GLU A 212 -17.10 20.22 2.86
N ALA A 213 -17.94 19.76 3.79
CA ALA A 213 -19.32 20.25 3.94
C ALA A 213 -19.42 20.97 5.28
N GLN A 214 -19.74 22.26 5.29
CA GLN A 214 -20.14 22.96 6.52
C GLN A 214 -21.64 22.76 6.72
N ARG A 215 -22.05 22.35 7.92
CA ARG A 215 -23.42 22.25 8.41
C ARG A 215 -24.22 21.02 7.99
N ASP A 216 -23.88 19.87 8.58
CA ASP A 216 -24.92 18.98 9.09
C ASP A 216 -24.28 18.00 10.07
N GLN A 217 -25.03 17.46 11.04
CA GLN A 217 -24.55 16.46 11.99
C GLN A 217 -24.12 15.14 11.32
N SER A 218 -24.37 15.02 10.00
CA SER A 218 -24.00 13.89 9.15
C SER A 218 -22.67 14.07 8.38
N SER A 219 -22.05 15.25 8.38
CA SER A 219 -20.79 15.47 7.68
C SER A 219 -19.61 15.02 8.55
N VAL A 220 -18.67 14.25 7.95
CA VAL A 220 -17.43 13.86 8.63
C VAL A 220 -16.56 15.12 8.81
N PRO A 221 -16.19 15.48 10.05
CA PRO A 221 -15.36 16.66 10.28
C PRO A 221 -14.04 16.57 9.52
N LEU A 222 -13.56 17.69 8.97
CA LEU A 222 -12.28 17.75 8.23
C LEU A 222 -11.11 17.22 9.06
N ALA A 223 -11.13 17.40 10.39
CA ALA A 223 -10.14 16.84 11.31
C ALA A 223 -10.12 15.30 11.29
N THR A 224 -11.28 14.67 11.12
CA THR A 224 -11.41 13.20 11.02
C THR A 224 -10.87 12.69 9.68
N ILE A 225 -11.18 13.40 8.59
CA ILE A 225 -10.60 13.12 7.26
C ILE A 225 -9.09 13.31 7.29
N ALA A 226 -8.58 14.34 7.94
CA ALA A 226 -7.14 14.59 8.10
C ALA A 226 -6.41 13.44 8.82
N ASN A 227 -7.04 12.81 9.82
CA ASN A 227 -6.48 11.63 10.48
C ASN A 227 -6.40 10.43 9.53
N SER A 228 -7.46 10.15 8.77
CA SER A 228 -7.46 9.10 7.75
C SER A 228 -6.39 9.33 6.67
N LEU A 229 -6.28 10.55 6.19
CA LEU A 229 -5.23 10.97 5.26
C LEU A 229 -3.83 10.78 5.86
N SER A 230 -3.63 11.10 7.13
CA SER A 230 -2.35 10.89 7.81
C SER A 230 -1.97 9.41 7.85
N ARG A 231 -2.92 8.52 8.14
CA ARG A 231 -2.72 7.07 8.08
C ARG A 231 -2.43 6.57 6.67
N PHE A 232 -3.23 7.00 5.70
CA PHE A 232 -3.00 6.68 4.29
C PHE A 232 -1.62 7.17 3.81
N ARG A 233 -1.22 8.38 4.24
CA ARG A 233 0.08 9.00 3.92
C ARG A 233 1.28 8.12 4.27
N GLU A 234 1.17 7.32 5.32
CA GLU A 234 2.26 6.40 5.72
C GLU A 234 2.58 5.33 4.68
N TRP A 235 1.59 4.98 3.83
CA TRP A 235 1.72 3.99 2.76
C TRP A 235 2.15 4.58 1.42
N VAL A 236 2.17 5.90 1.31
CA VAL A 236 2.52 6.59 0.05
C VAL A 236 4.00 6.95 0.05
N PRO A 237 4.83 6.26 -0.75
CA PRO A 237 6.29 6.41 -0.72
C PRO A 237 6.78 7.54 -1.62
N VAL A 238 6.09 8.68 -1.65
CA VAL A 238 6.50 9.87 -2.38
C VAL A 238 6.93 10.98 -1.40
N PRO A 239 7.83 11.90 -1.78
CA PRO A 239 8.30 12.96 -0.89
C PRO A 239 7.16 13.86 -0.38
N ARG A 240 6.23 14.21 -1.25
CA ARG A 240 5.07 15.06 -0.97
C ARG A 240 3.82 14.40 -1.51
N LEU A 241 2.77 14.35 -0.71
CA LEU A 241 1.43 13.95 -1.15
C LEU A 241 0.58 15.21 -1.30
N VAL A 242 0.11 15.45 -2.50
CA VAL A 242 -0.84 16.53 -2.80
C VAL A 242 -2.24 15.99 -2.56
N ALA A 243 -3.04 16.71 -1.78
CA ALA A 243 -4.46 16.47 -1.59
C ALA A 243 -5.25 17.72 -2.03
N LEU A 244 -6.45 17.52 -2.53
CA LEU A 244 -7.36 18.58 -2.94
C LEU A 244 -8.51 18.67 -1.94
N ILE A 245 -8.98 19.87 -1.64
CA ILE A 245 -10.14 20.13 -0.80
C ILE A 245 -11.21 20.77 -1.67
N LEU A 246 -12.39 20.16 -1.72
CA LEU A 246 -13.57 20.66 -2.39
C LEU A 246 -14.60 21.14 -1.36
N ARG A 247 -14.95 22.41 -1.41
CA ARG A 247 -16.02 23.02 -0.61
C ARG A 247 -17.35 22.78 -1.28
N THR A 248 -18.18 21.95 -0.68
CA THR A 248 -19.41 21.45 -1.31
C THR A 248 -20.67 22.23 -0.94
N GLU A 249 -20.55 23.31 -0.17
CA GLU A 249 -21.69 24.06 0.39
C GLU A 249 -22.67 24.61 -0.68
N GLY A 250 -22.13 25.21 -1.75
CA GLY A 250 -22.97 25.75 -2.85
C GLY A 250 -23.77 24.65 -3.53
N VAL A 251 -23.10 23.52 -3.84
CA VAL A 251 -23.72 22.35 -4.46
C VAL A 251 -24.81 21.78 -3.54
N LEU A 252 -24.53 21.60 -2.25
CA LEU A 252 -25.49 21.07 -1.28
C LEU A 252 -26.70 22.01 -1.11
N ARG A 253 -26.49 23.31 -1.03
CA ARG A 253 -27.58 24.30 -0.97
C ARG A 253 -28.51 24.17 -2.17
N ARG A 254 -27.95 24.14 -3.38
CA ARG A 254 -28.76 24.01 -4.59
C ARG A 254 -29.51 22.68 -4.66
N ILE A 255 -28.91 21.58 -4.26
CA ILE A 255 -29.55 20.27 -4.22
C ILE A 255 -30.74 20.29 -3.25
N ASN A 256 -30.58 20.86 -2.06
CA ASN A 256 -31.65 20.93 -1.06
C ASN A 256 -32.84 21.82 -1.51
N GLU A 257 -32.61 22.79 -2.39
CA GLU A 257 -33.67 23.59 -3.02
C GLU A 257 -34.47 22.79 -4.07
N MET A 258 -33.83 21.79 -4.71
CA MET A 258 -34.40 21.05 -5.84
C MET A 258 -35.03 19.71 -5.46
N THR A 259 -34.59 19.09 -4.35
CA THR A 259 -34.88 17.68 -4.08
C THR A 259 -35.24 17.38 -2.64
N THR A 260 -35.85 16.22 -2.41
CA THR A 260 -36.06 15.62 -1.08
C THR A 260 -34.82 14.85 -0.63
N GLU A 261 -34.70 14.55 0.66
CA GLU A 261 -33.51 13.96 1.29
C GLU A 261 -33.01 12.65 0.62
N ASN A 262 -33.89 11.76 0.19
CA ASN A 262 -33.51 10.49 -0.44
C ASN A 262 -32.88 10.67 -1.83
N VAL A 263 -33.33 11.66 -2.58
CA VAL A 263 -32.85 11.97 -3.93
C VAL A 263 -31.55 12.76 -3.86
N SER A 264 -31.39 13.58 -2.82
CA SER A 264 -30.26 14.51 -2.67
C SER A 264 -28.89 13.79 -2.66
N LYS A 265 -28.80 12.59 -2.08
CA LYS A 265 -27.56 11.80 -2.01
C LYS A 265 -27.04 11.39 -3.39
N LEU A 266 -27.94 10.92 -4.27
CA LEU A 266 -27.55 10.51 -5.63
C LEU A 266 -27.17 11.71 -6.51
N VAL A 267 -27.93 12.81 -6.40
CA VAL A 267 -27.62 14.05 -7.12
C VAL A 267 -26.30 14.63 -6.63
N TYR A 268 -26.05 14.58 -5.33
CA TYR A 268 -24.77 15.01 -4.74
C TYR A 268 -23.60 14.16 -5.27
N LEU A 269 -23.70 12.82 -5.23
CA LEU A 269 -22.66 11.95 -5.76
C LEU A 269 -22.40 12.21 -7.24
N GLY A 270 -23.43 12.32 -8.06
CA GLY A 270 -23.32 12.66 -9.48
C GLY A 270 -22.61 14.02 -9.71
N SER A 271 -22.95 15.02 -8.90
CA SER A 271 -22.33 16.35 -8.92
C SER A 271 -20.85 16.30 -8.56
N ILE A 272 -20.49 15.57 -7.51
CA ILE A 272 -19.08 15.38 -7.11
C ILE A 272 -18.30 14.67 -8.22
N LEU A 273 -18.82 13.58 -8.79
CA LEU A 273 -18.15 12.85 -9.86
C LEU A 273 -17.96 13.70 -11.11
N ARG A 274 -18.91 14.59 -11.42
CA ARG A 274 -18.77 15.56 -12.53
C ARG A 274 -17.67 16.61 -12.27
N ALA A 275 -17.56 17.12 -11.04
CA ALA A 275 -16.45 18.00 -10.65
C ALA A 275 -15.11 17.28 -10.80
N LEU A 276 -15.05 16.02 -10.36
CA LEU A 276 -13.85 15.20 -10.45
C LEU A 276 -13.48 14.87 -11.89
N ASP A 277 -14.43 14.74 -12.79
CA ASP A 277 -14.16 14.57 -14.24
C ASP A 277 -13.41 15.77 -14.83
N ALA A 278 -13.80 16.99 -14.47
CA ALA A 278 -13.09 18.19 -14.85
C ALA A 278 -11.68 18.25 -14.22
N ILE A 279 -11.57 17.98 -12.93
CA ILE A 279 -10.30 17.97 -12.20
C ILE A 279 -9.36 16.86 -12.75
N ALA A 280 -9.89 15.68 -13.07
CA ALA A 280 -9.11 14.59 -13.63
C ALA A 280 -8.43 14.98 -14.96
N THR A 281 -9.15 15.74 -15.80
CA THR A 281 -8.61 16.26 -17.05
C THR A 281 -7.44 17.22 -16.79
N GLU A 282 -7.57 18.14 -15.85
CA GLU A 282 -6.53 19.12 -15.49
C GLU A 282 -5.31 18.45 -14.83
N GLU A 283 -5.54 17.51 -13.92
CA GLU A 283 -4.47 16.80 -13.21
C GLU A 283 -3.81 15.68 -14.04
N GLY A 284 -4.38 15.33 -15.19
CA GLY A 284 -3.97 14.17 -15.98
C GLY A 284 -4.21 12.85 -15.21
N ALA A 285 -5.30 12.77 -14.46
CA ALA A 285 -5.69 11.57 -13.75
C ALA A 285 -6.46 10.61 -14.68
N LEU A 286 -6.18 9.31 -14.57
CA LEU A 286 -6.72 8.27 -15.44
C LEU A 286 -8.00 7.62 -14.88
N GLY A 287 -8.44 8.04 -13.70
CA GLY A 287 -9.62 7.48 -13.05
C GLY A 287 -9.94 8.15 -11.72
N VAL A 288 -11.15 7.89 -11.25
CA VAL A 288 -11.66 8.29 -9.95
C VAL A 288 -11.91 7.02 -9.11
N VAL A 289 -11.43 7.00 -7.88
CA VAL A 289 -11.63 5.92 -6.92
C VAL A 289 -12.69 6.32 -5.92
N VAL A 290 -13.73 5.52 -5.82
CA VAL A 290 -14.83 5.70 -4.86
C VAL A 290 -14.90 4.53 -3.89
N ALA A 291 -15.34 4.80 -2.66
CA ALA A 291 -15.38 3.82 -1.58
C ALA A 291 -16.76 3.14 -1.42
N ASN A 292 -17.58 3.15 -2.47
CA ASN A 292 -18.88 2.49 -2.45
C ASN A 292 -18.72 0.97 -2.43
N ARG A 293 -19.55 0.30 -1.62
CA ARG A 293 -19.65 -1.17 -1.53
C ARG A 293 -20.72 -1.74 -2.47
N THR A 294 -21.59 -0.89 -2.99
CA THR A 294 -22.64 -1.23 -3.97
C THR A 294 -22.33 -0.60 -5.31
N MET A 295 -22.91 -1.15 -6.36
CA MET A 295 -22.79 -0.61 -7.72
C MET A 295 -23.40 0.79 -7.81
N LEU A 296 -22.69 1.70 -8.43
CA LEU A 296 -23.22 3.03 -8.74
C LEU A 296 -24.32 2.97 -9.79
N ASP A 297 -25.28 3.90 -9.72
CA ASP A 297 -26.33 4.01 -10.71
C ASP A 297 -25.74 4.27 -12.10
N PRO A 298 -26.16 3.49 -13.12
CA PRO A 298 -25.70 3.68 -14.50
C PRO A 298 -25.95 5.08 -15.05
N ALA A 299 -26.99 5.78 -14.60
CA ALA A 299 -27.28 7.15 -15.01
C ALA A 299 -26.20 8.13 -14.55
N ILE A 300 -25.56 7.88 -13.41
CA ILE A 300 -24.43 8.65 -12.91
C ILE A 300 -23.17 8.32 -13.71
N ILE A 301 -22.88 7.01 -13.84
CA ILE A 301 -21.64 6.54 -14.51
C ILE A 301 -21.59 7.02 -15.97
N SER A 302 -22.71 6.96 -16.68
CA SER A 302 -22.77 7.34 -18.10
C SER A 302 -22.47 8.82 -18.38
N ARG A 303 -22.51 9.67 -17.36
CA ARG A 303 -22.19 11.09 -17.44
C ARG A 303 -20.72 11.41 -17.16
N CYS A 304 -19.95 10.46 -16.69
CA CYS A 304 -18.54 10.62 -16.41
C CYS A 304 -17.71 10.15 -17.61
N ARG A 305 -16.76 10.97 -18.06
CA ARG A 305 -15.78 10.59 -19.08
C ARG A 305 -14.60 9.82 -18.47
N THR A 306 -14.24 10.19 -17.23
CA THR A 306 -13.16 9.55 -16.49
C THR A 306 -13.66 8.22 -15.90
N PRO A 307 -12.93 7.11 -16.09
CA PRO A 307 -13.28 5.81 -15.50
C PRO A 307 -13.43 5.86 -14.00
N ILE A 308 -14.47 5.22 -13.46
CA ILE A 308 -14.74 5.12 -12.03
C ILE A 308 -14.35 3.73 -11.54
N TYR A 309 -13.56 3.66 -10.48
CA TYR A 309 -13.10 2.44 -9.84
C TYR A 309 -13.76 2.27 -8.47
N GLN A 310 -14.37 1.12 -8.24
CA GLN A 310 -15.05 0.74 -7.00
C GLN A 310 -14.39 -0.51 -6.39
N PRO A 311 -13.18 -0.41 -5.83
CA PRO A 311 -12.41 -1.59 -5.44
C PRO A 311 -13.02 -2.36 -4.26
N LEU A 312 -13.93 -1.77 -3.48
CA LEU A 312 -14.54 -2.41 -2.31
C LEU A 312 -15.69 -3.36 -2.63
N ILE A 313 -16.27 -3.31 -3.83
CA ILE A 313 -17.43 -4.16 -4.22
C ILE A 313 -17.13 -5.65 -4.07
N GLY A 314 -15.89 -6.07 -4.34
CA GLY A 314 -15.49 -7.47 -4.27
C GLY A 314 -15.06 -7.95 -2.87
N LEU A 315 -15.17 -7.11 -1.83
CA LEU A 315 -14.71 -7.44 -0.49
C LEU A 315 -15.87 -7.84 0.42
N ASP A 316 -15.69 -8.92 1.16
CA ASP A 316 -16.53 -9.23 2.31
C ASP A 316 -16.14 -8.39 3.55
N GLU A 317 -16.94 -8.50 4.63
CA GLU A 317 -16.73 -7.75 5.87
C GLU A 317 -15.37 -8.09 6.52
N ARG A 318 -14.98 -9.38 6.50
CA ARG A 318 -13.73 -9.85 7.12
C ARG A 318 -12.51 -9.32 6.38
N GLU A 319 -12.58 -9.29 5.04
CA GLU A 319 -11.51 -8.73 4.21
C GLU A 319 -11.36 -7.24 4.43
N LEU A 320 -12.50 -6.53 4.55
CA LEU A 320 -12.52 -5.10 4.82
C LEU A 320 -11.91 -4.77 6.19
N GLU A 321 -12.33 -5.47 7.25
CA GLU A 321 -11.77 -5.33 8.61
C GLU A 321 -10.26 -5.60 8.63
N LYS A 322 -9.82 -6.64 7.91
CA LYS A 322 -8.39 -6.95 7.75
C LYS A 322 -7.64 -5.77 7.14
N TYR A 323 -8.15 -5.17 6.06
CA TYR A 323 -7.47 -4.04 5.41
C TYR A 323 -7.50 -2.77 6.24
N ILE A 324 -8.57 -2.50 6.96
CA ILE A 324 -8.68 -1.41 7.93
C ILE A 324 -7.60 -1.57 9.02
N SER A 325 -7.47 -2.78 9.56
CA SER A 325 -6.44 -3.11 10.56
C SER A 325 -5.03 -2.92 10.02
N ILE A 326 -4.75 -3.39 8.78
CA ILE A 326 -3.46 -3.22 8.12
C ILE A 326 -3.09 -1.72 7.99
N LEU A 327 -4.06 -0.87 7.67
CA LEU A 327 -3.85 0.58 7.57
C LEU A 327 -3.67 1.26 8.94
N GLY A 328 -3.92 0.56 10.04
CA GLY A 328 -3.83 1.10 11.39
C GLY A 328 -4.95 2.10 11.72
N ILE A 329 -6.12 1.91 11.11
CA ILE A 329 -7.33 2.68 11.40
C ILE A 329 -8.09 1.93 12.50
N GLY A 330 -8.41 2.62 13.60
CA GLY A 330 -9.09 1.99 14.74
C GLY A 330 -10.56 1.63 14.44
N PRO A 331 -11.11 0.57 15.06
CA PRO A 331 -12.49 0.13 14.82
C PRO A 331 -13.56 1.19 15.20
N GLY A 332 -13.25 2.11 16.10
CA GLY A 332 -14.15 3.24 16.44
C GLY A 332 -14.15 4.39 15.41
N GLN A 333 -13.35 4.27 14.34
CA GLN A 333 -13.29 5.22 13.22
C GLN A 333 -14.04 4.70 11.99
N VAL A 334 -14.58 3.48 12.05
CA VAL A 334 -15.53 2.97 11.07
C VAL A 334 -16.89 3.53 11.49
N HIS A 335 -17.20 4.74 11.04
CA HIS A 335 -18.59 5.17 11.06
C HIS A 335 -19.32 4.30 10.04
N GLU A 336 -20.49 3.76 10.44
CA GLU A 336 -21.42 3.23 9.44
C GLU A 336 -21.55 4.28 8.32
N PRO A 337 -21.79 3.87 7.06
CA PRO A 337 -21.81 4.79 5.92
C PRO A 337 -23.02 5.74 6.01
N HIS A 338 -23.03 6.61 7.02
CA HIS A 338 -23.89 7.78 7.10
C HIS A 338 -23.37 8.93 6.24
N GLY A 339 -22.26 8.66 5.52
CA GLY A 339 -21.70 9.63 4.56
C GLY A 339 -22.66 9.85 3.38
N LEU A 340 -22.60 11.03 2.81
CA LEU A 340 -23.33 11.47 1.61
C LEU A 340 -23.21 10.54 0.39
N LEU A 341 -22.33 9.52 0.44
CA LEU A 341 -22.11 8.50 -0.57
C LEU A 341 -22.69 7.12 -0.18
N ALA A 342 -23.54 7.05 0.87
CA ALA A 342 -24.17 5.82 1.32
C ALA A 342 -25.14 5.25 0.26
N GLU A 343 -25.34 3.95 0.38
CA GLU A 343 -26.16 3.12 -0.51
C GLU A 343 -27.52 3.73 -0.80
N CYS A 344 -27.77 4.08 -2.06
CA CYS A 344 -29.09 4.38 -2.55
C CYS A 344 -29.63 3.17 -3.31
N ALA A 345 -30.52 2.41 -2.67
CA ALA A 345 -31.12 1.22 -3.26
C ALA A 345 -32.29 1.55 -4.22
N GLU A 346 -32.78 2.79 -4.24
CA GLU A 346 -33.94 3.18 -5.02
C GLU A 346 -33.56 3.87 -6.32
N LYS A 347 -34.20 3.46 -7.42
CA LYS A 347 -34.13 4.19 -8.67
C LYS A 347 -34.84 5.52 -8.53
N VAL A 348 -34.14 6.62 -8.74
CA VAL A 348 -34.71 7.95 -8.71
C VAL A 348 -35.26 8.28 -10.11
N PRO A 349 -36.57 8.43 -10.25
CA PRO A 349 -37.15 9.00 -11.47
C PRO A 349 -36.53 10.38 -11.72
N ASP A 350 -36.21 10.68 -12.98
CA ASP A 350 -35.70 11.98 -13.42
C ASP A 350 -34.31 12.40 -12.85
N LEU A 351 -33.54 11.50 -12.27
CA LEU A 351 -32.16 11.76 -11.80
C LEU A 351 -31.35 12.48 -12.91
N ALA A 352 -31.57 12.11 -14.14
CA ALA A 352 -30.94 12.70 -15.32
C ALA A 352 -31.24 14.20 -15.43
N LEU A 353 -32.50 14.59 -15.26
CA LEU A 353 -32.92 16.00 -15.37
C LEU A 353 -32.35 16.83 -14.21
N LEU A 354 -32.34 16.27 -13.01
CA LEU A 354 -31.78 16.94 -11.83
C LEU A 354 -30.27 17.19 -12.00
N LEU A 355 -29.52 16.21 -12.53
CA LEU A 355 -28.08 16.36 -12.78
C LEU A 355 -27.77 17.32 -13.94
N ASP A 356 -28.74 17.58 -14.83
CA ASP A 356 -28.59 18.49 -15.96
C ASP A 356 -29.13 19.92 -15.65
N ASP A 357 -29.55 20.20 -14.38
CA ASP A 357 -29.90 21.54 -13.94
C ASP A 357 -28.73 22.49 -14.12
N ARG A 358 -28.97 23.64 -14.77
CA ARG A 358 -27.93 24.58 -15.19
C ARG A 358 -27.23 25.24 -13.99
N GLU A 359 -28.03 25.69 -12.99
CA GLU A 359 -27.46 26.37 -11.82
C GLU A 359 -26.65 25.39 -10.97
N LEU A 360 -27.10 24.12 -10.84
CA LEU A 360 -26.32 23.07 -10.19
C LEU A 360 -24.99 22.83 -10.91
N GLN A 361 -25.01 22.81 -12.24
CA GLN A 361 -23.77 22.65 -13.01
C GLN A 361 -22.80 23.81 -12.84
N ASP A 362 -23.31 25.04 -12.76
CA ASP A 362 -22.50 26.25 -12.52
C ASP A 362 -21.83 26.18 -11.12
N GLU A 363 -22.57 25.75 -10.08
CA GLU A 363 -22.02 25.53 -8.74
C GLU A 363 -20.97 24.40 -8.72
N VAL A 364 -21.20 23.30 -9.44
CA VAL A 364 -20.26 22.16 -9.58
C VAL A 364 -18.95 22.62 -10.22
N MET A 365 -19.03 23.39 -11.30
CA MET A 365 -17.83 23.89 -11.99
C MET A 365 -17.10 24.97 -11.18
N SER A 366 -17.83 25.80 -10.45
CA SER A 366 -17.26 26.77 -9.50
C SER A 366 -16.49 26.05 -8.40
N MET A 367 -17.07 25.01 -7.79
CA MET A 367 -16.42 24.17 -6.78
C MET A 367 -15.13 23.53 -7.31
N ALA A 368 -15.14 22.97 -8.51
CA ALA A 368 -13.97 22.35 -9.13
C ALA A 368 -12.82 23.35 -9.36
N LYS A 369 -13.14 24.58 -9.79
CA LYS A 369 -12.17 25.65 -10.03
C LYS A 369 -11.58 26.24 -8.75
N ASN A 370 -12.40 26.38 -7.71
CA ASN A 370 -12.04 27.02 -6.44
C ASN A 370 -11.46 26.02 -5.41
N ARG A 371 -11.03 24.83 -5.85
CA ARG A 371 -10.43 23.84 -4.98
C ARG A 371 -9.14 24.33 -4.33
N GLU A 372 -8.95 23.96 -3.10
CA GLU A 372 -7.71 24.21 -2.36
C GLU A 372 -6.74 23.05 -2.48
N THR A 373 -5.45 23.35 -2.33
CA THR A 373 -4.39 22.33 -2.36
C THR A 373 -3.73 22.23 -1.00
N LEU A 374 -3.69 21.01 -0.46
CA LEU A 374 -2.99 20.66 0.77
C LEU A 374 -1.77 19.79 0.43
N ILE A 375 -0.61 20.12 1.01
CA ILE A 375 0.63 19.32 0.86
C ILE A 375 0.91 18.61 2.18
N LEU A 376 1.01 17.28 2.12
CA LEU A 376 1.24 16.37 3.25
C LEU A 376 2.63 15.71 3.19
#